data_4d8cf838ee1f0d18d964ff6e787b49f4
#
_entry.id   4d8cf838ee1f0d18d964ff6e787b49f4
#
_cell.length_a   1.000
_cell.length_b   1.000
_cell.length_c   1.000
_cell.angle_alpha   90.00
_cell.angle_beta   90.00
_cell.angle_gamma   90.00
#
_symmetry.space_group_name_H-M   'P 1'
#
loop_
_entity.id
_entity.type
_entity.pdbx_description
1 polymer ?
#
loop_
_entity_poly.entity_id
_entity_poly.type
_entity_poly.pdbx_seq_one_letter_code
_entity_poly.pdbx_strand_id
1 'polypeptide(L)'
;MDSFRNAQKHAGHERASGADAAMAELLELDAEVLSPYLTNVTSRLADLLDPVPARVLDLGSGPGTGSLALARRFPDASVTAVDVSPQMLHRLRERAAAHGVAGRVRTVETNLDEQWPQAADGQPYDLMWAAAFLHHLTDPHRTLTQALAHLRPGGLLAVGEMDFFPRFLPEDTGVGRPGLEARLHAVTNTRPPHEWTDQLTGAGFTVDERRPFVIRLDHTTAGPALNRYAQVCLAKLRLHAEGLLEADDLAALDALLDETRPHGIARRRDLTVRTTRTLWVARRP
;
A
#
# COMPACT_ATOMS: atom_id res chain seq x y z
N MET A 1 -27.37 27.70 -17.79
CA MET A 1 -25.92 27.52 -17.61
C MET A 1 -25.56 26.74 -16.34
N ASP A 2 -26.38 26.77 -15.30
CA ASP A 2 -26.11 26.06 -14.03
C ASP A 2 -26.25 24.53 -14.09
N SER A 3 -27.16 24.01 -14.94
CA SER A 3 -27.36 22.55 -15.08
C SER A 3 -26.14 21.83 -15.67
N PHE A 4 -25.41 22.45 -16.61
CA PHE A 4 -24.20 21.87 -17.21
C PHE A 4 -23.00 21.85 -16.23
N ARG A 5 -22.85 22.88 -15.40
CA ARG A 5 -21.83 22.94 -14.36
C ARG A 5 -22.09 21.93 -13.24
N ASN A 6 -23.35 21.69 -12.89
CA ASN A 6 -23.72 20.66 -11.90
C ASN A 6 -23.48 19.25 -12.43
N ALA A 7 -23.84 18.97 -13.71
CA ALA A 7 -23.58 17.66 -14.33
C ALA A 7 -22.08 17.34 -14.44
N GLN A 8 -21.23 18.34 -14.77
CA GLN A 8 -19.77 18.15 -14.80
C GLN A 8 -19.16 17.94 -13.40
N LYS A 9 -19.67 18.63 -12.37
CA LYS A 9 -19.25 18.40 -10.97
C LYS A 9 -19.66 17.02 -10.47
N HIS A 10 -20.89 16.56 -10.79
CA HIS A 10 -21.34 15.21 -10.42
C HIS A 10 -20.55 14.13 -11.15
N ALA A 11 -20.33 14.27 -12.46
CA ALA A 11 -19.52 13.31 -13.23
C ALA A 11 -18.04 13.28 -12.78
N GLY A 12 -17.48 14.40 -12.34
CA GLY A 12 -16.14 14.49 -11.74
C GLY A 12 -16.08 13.80 -10.37
N HIS A 13 -17.10 13.98 -9.54
CA HIS A 13 -17.21 13.34 -8.21
C HIS A 13 -17.41 11.82 -8.30
N GLU A 14 -18.26 11.37 -9.23
CA GLU A 14 -18.49 9.94 -9.48
C GLU A 14 -17.22 9.24 -10.03
N ARG A 15 -16.46 9.88 -10.90
CA ARG A 15 -15.19 9.34 -11.42
C ARG A 15 -14.11 9.29 -10.33
N ALA A 16 -13.99 10.30 -9.48
CA ALA A 16 -13.07 10.31 -8.35
C ALA A 16 -13.46 9.21 -7.33
N SER A 17 -14.74 9.09 -7.00
CA SER A 17 -15.25 8.04 -6.11
C SER A 17 -15.02 6.62 -6.65
N GLY A 18 -15.15 6.42 -7.98
CA GLY A 18 -14.85 5.15 -8.64
C GLY A 18 -13.36 4.80 -8.62
N ALA A 19 -12.48 5.77 -8.81
CA ALA A 19 -11.04 5.59 -8.74
C ALA A 19 -10.57 5.25 -7.32
N ASP A 20 -11.12 5.92 -6.30
CA ASP A 20 -10.83 5.64 -4.89
C ASP A 20 -11.30 4.24 -4.48
N ALA A 21 -12.49 3.82 -4.95
CA ALA A 21 -13.01 2.48 -4.68
C ALA A 21 -12.13 1.38 -5.30
N ALA A 22 -11.69 1.55 -6.54
CA ALA A 22 -10.79 0.61 -7.21
C ALA A 22 -9.40 0.56 -6.54
N MET A 23 -8.90 1.71 -6.08
CA MET A 23 -7.64 1.77 -5.33
C MET A 23 -7.78 1.08 -3.97
N ALA A 24 -8.89 1.29 -3.26
CA ALA A 24 -9.14 0.64 -1.98
C ALA A 24 -9.22 -0.88 -2.15
N GLU A 25 -9.93 -1.39 -3.18
CA GLU A 25 -9.97 -2.82 -3.50
C GLU A 25 -8.56 -3.38 -3.74
N LEU A 26 -7.75 -2.69 -4.54
CA LEU A 26 -6.37 -3.09 -4.81
C LEU A 26 -5.55 -3.23 -3.52
N LEU A 27 -5.62 -2.25 -2.62
CA LEU A 27 -4.89 -2.23 -1.36
C LEU A 27 -5.40 -3.29 -0.37
N GLU A 28 -6.70 -3.60 -0.39
CA GLU A 28 -7.30 -4.64 0.43
C GLU A 28 -6.87 -6.04 -0.04
N LEU A 29 -6.87 -6.29 -1.36
CA LEU A 29 -6.38 -7.53 -1.97
C LEU A 29 -4.88 -7.72 -1.72
N ASP A 30 -4.10 -6.65 -1.85
CA ASP A 30 -2.68 -6.64 -1.51
C ASP A 30 -2.45 -7.08 -0.05
N ALA A 31 -3.22 -6.52 0.89
CA ALA A 31 -3.14 -6.87 2.31
C ALA A 31 -3.51 -8.33 2.59
N GLU A 32 -4.54 -8.84 1.91
CA GLU A 32 -4.99 -10.22 2.06
C GLU A 32 -3.95 -11.19 1.53
N VAL A 33 -3.52 -11.00 0.29
CA VAL A 33 -2.55 -11.87 -0.41
C VAL A 33 -1.17 -11.80 0.24
N LEU A 34 -0.72 -10.63 0.66
CA LEU A 34 0.58 -10.43 1.30
C LEU A 34 0.52 -10.47 2.84
N SER A 35 -0.52 -11.07 3.41
CA SER A 35 -0.64 -11.19 4.88
C SER A 35 0.55 -11.86 5.56
N PRO A 36 1.27 -12.87 4.97
CA PRO A 36 2.49 -13.41 5.56
C PRO A 36 3.62 -12.37 5.65
N TYR A 37 3.75 -11.49 4.65
CA TYR A 37 4.72 -10.39 4.69
C TYR A 37 4.39 -9.40 5.82
N LEU A 38 3.13 -8.96 5.95
CA LEU A 38 2.71 -8.04 7.01
C LEU A 38 2.92 -8.63 8.41
N THR A 39 2.65 -9.93 8.57
CA THR A 39 2.91 -10.66 9.82
C THR A 39 4.39 -10.64 10.16
N ASN A 40 5.26 -10.89 9.19
CA ASN A 40 6.71 -10.90 9.36
C ASN A 40 7.23 -9.51 9.78
N VAL A 41 6.78 -8.45 9.08
CA VAL A 41 7.18 -7.07 9.38
C VAL A 41 6.71 -6.66 10.77
N THR A 42 5.44 -6.87 11.12
CA THR A 42 4.92 -6.46 12.43
C THR A 42 5.54 -7.26 13.57
N SER A 43 5.91 -8.52 13.36
CA SER A 43 6.68 -9.32 14.32
C SER A 43 8.09 -8.74 14.51
N ARG A 44 8.76 -8.38 13.40
CA ARG A 44 10.08 -7.74 13.48
C ARG A 44 10.05 -6.44 14.24
N LEU A 45 9.02 -5.60 14.03
CA LEU A 45 8.85 -4.35 14.78
C LEU A 45 8.68 -4.61 16.28
N ALA A 46 7.95 -5.67 16.65
CA ALA A 46 7.78 -6.04 18.04
C ALA A 46 9.10 -6.48 18.72
N ASP A 47 9.99 -7.15 17.96
CA ASP A 47 11.31 -7.54 18.46
C ASP A 47 12.25 -6.33 18.70
N LEU A 48 12.02 -5.22 17.99
CA LEU A 48 12.84 -4.01 18.05
C LEU A 48 12.34 -2.95 19.04
N LEU A 49 11.08 -3.09 19.51
CA LEU A 49 10.44 -2.14 20.41
C LEU A 49 10.53 -2.62 21.87
N ASP A 50 11.19 -1.83 22.69
CA ASP A 50 11.18 -1.97 24.15
C ASP A 50 11.04 -0.56 24.77
N PRO A 51 10.00 -0.31 25.55
CA PRO A 51 8.83 -1.14 25.85
C PRO A 51 7.89 -1.35 24.65
N VAL A 52 6.93 -2.28 24.80
CA VAL A 52 5.83 -2.51 23.84
C VAL A 52 5.10 -1.18 23.58
N PRO A 53 4.80 -0.85 22.30
CA PRO A 53 4.22 0.44 21.97
C PRO A 53 2.79 0.57 22.50
N ALA A 54 2.48 1.70 23.11
CA ALA A 54 1.14 2.08 23.55
C ALA A 54 0.45 3.01 22.54
N ARG A 55 1.22 3.79 21.76
CA ARG A 55 0.72 4.76 20.79
C ARG A 55 1.38 4.56 19.44
N VAL A 56 0.55 4.30 18.44
CA VAL A 56 0.98 4.04 17.05
C VAL A 56 0.35 5.09 16.13
N LEU A 57 1.14 5.62 15.19
CA LEU A 57 0.67 6.51 14.12
C LEU A 57 0.88 5.83 12.77
N ASP A 58 -0.19 5.74 11.97
CA ASP A 58 -0.15 5.23 10.59
C ASP A 58 -0.31 6.41 9.62
N LEU A 59 0.75 6.75 8.90
CA LEU A 59 0.83 7.87 7.97
C LEU A 59 0.45 7.40 6.56
N GLY A 60 -0.58 8.01 5.97
CA GLY A 60 -1.13 7.57 4.69
C GLY A 60 -1.76 6.19 4.80
N SER A 61 -2.67 6.03 5.77
CA SER A 61 -3.20 4.73 6.19
C SER A 61 -4.03 4.01 5.12
N GLY A 62 -4.51 4.74 4.10
CA GLY A 62 -5.43 4.19 3.10
C GLY A 62 -6.62 3.48 3.73
N PRO A 63 -7.04 2.30 3.23
CA PRO A 63 -8.14 1.53 3.81
C PRO A 63 -7.72 0.75 5.07
N GLY A 64 -6.58 1.09 5.69
CA GLY A 64 -6.17 0.64 7.02
C GLY A 64 -5.37 -0.66 7.08
N THR A 65 -4.69 -1.05 6.02
CA THR A 65 -3.88 -2.28 6.01
C THR A 65 -2.83 -2.29 7.13
N GLY A 66 -2.03 -1.23 7.25
CA GLY A 66 -1.04 -1.04 8.32
C GLY A 66 -1.71 -0.92 9.68
N SER A 67 -2.69 -0.04 9.80
CA SER A 67 -3.43 0.21 11.06
C SER A 67 -4.00 -1.07 11.66
N LEU A 68 -4.64 -1.92 10.85
CA LEU A 68 -5.25 -3.18 11.32
C LEU A 68 -4.20 -4.22 11.69
N ALA A 69 -3.11 -4.32 10.93
CA ALA A 69 -2.02 -5.23 11.25
C ALA A 69 -1.34 -4.85 12.58
N LEU A 70 -1.07 -3.56 12.80
CA LEU A 70 -0.47 -3.03 14.02
C LEU A 70 -1.42 -3.15 15.22
N ALA A 71 -2.73 -2.84 15.06
CA ALA A 71 -3.71 -3.00 16.13
C ALA A 71 -3.88 -4.47 16.58
N ARG A 72 -3.69 -5.43 15.68
CA ARG A 72 -3.71 -6.86 16.01
C ARG A 72 -2.41 -7.30 16.69
N ARG A 73 -1.28 -6.80 16.21
CA ARG A 73 0.04 -7.16 16.75
C ARG A 73 0.28 -6.60 18.14
N PHE A 74 -0.25 -5.41 18.41
CA PHE A 74 -0.13 -4.69 19.69
C PHE A 74 -1.51 -4.48 20.31
N PRO A 75 -2.05 -5.48 21.05
CA PRO A 75 -3.45 -5.46 21.50
C PRO A 75 -3.78 -4.35 22.49
N ASP A 76 -2.77 -3.80 23.17
CA ASP A 76 -2.95 -2.71 24.15
C ASP A 76 -2.67 -1.33 23.54
N ALA A 77 -2.20 -1.27 22.27
CA ALA A 77 -1.90 -0.01 21.61
C ALA A 77 -3.16 0.67 21.07
N SER A 78 -3.17 2.01 21.15
CA SER A 78 -4.03 2.88 20.35
C SER A 78 -3.35 3.21 19.03
N VAL A 79 -4.09 3.12 17.93
CA VAL A 79 -3.62 3.45 16.58
C VAL A 79 -4.33 4.69 16.08
N THR A 80 -3.58 5.72 15.73
CA THR A 80 -4.09 6.88 14.99
C THR A 80 -3.75 6.68 13.52
N ALA A 81 -4.77 6.57 12.68
CA ALA A 81 -4.66 6.38 11.24
C ALA A 81 -4.96 7.69 10.53
N VAL A 82 -4.03 8.13 9.68
CA VAL A 82 -4.10 9.43 8.99
C VAL A 82 -4.14 9.21 7.49
N ASP A 83 -5.10 9.84 6.84
CA ASP A 83 -5.19 9.88 5.37
C ASP A 83 -5.88 11.16 4.91
N VAL A 84 -5.65 11.58 3.67
CA VAL A 84 -6.32 12.71 3.05
C VAL A 84 -7.69 12.34 2.48
N SER A 85 -7.92 11.04 2.19
CA SER A 85 -9.15 10.55 1.59
C SER A 85 -10.18 10.16 2.64
N PRO A 86 -11.32 10.87 2.75
CA PRO A 86 -12.40 10.49 3.66
C PRO A 86 -13.00 9.13 3.30
N GLN A 87 -12.96 8.70 2.03
CA GLN A 87 -13.43 7.41 1.55
C GLN A 87 -12.54 6.28 2.07
N MET A 88 -11.21 6.44 2.02
CA MET A 88 -10.26 5.49 2.60
C MET A 88 -10.45 5.33 4.10
N LEU A 89 -10.60 6.44 4.82
CA LEU A 89 -10.86 6.44 6.25
C LEU A 89 -12.22 5.83 6.62
N HIS A 90 -13.23 6.00 5.76
CA HIS A 90 -14.52 5.34 5.94
C HIS A 90 -14.37 3.82 5.85
N ARG A 91 -13.71 3.31 4.80
CA ARG A 91 -13.41 1.88 4.65
C ARG A 91 -12.58 1.33 5.80
N LEU A 92 -11.59 2.08 6.27
CA LEU A 92 -10.80 1.70 7.44
C LEU A 92 -11.69 1.50 8.66
N ARG A 93 -12.64 2.41 8.94
CA ARG A 93 -13.56 2.29 10.08
C ARG A 93 -14.45 1.04 9.97
N GLU A 94 -14.98 0.75 8.79
CA GLU A 94 -15.80 -0.47 8.55
C GLU A 94 -14.95 -1.73 8.80
N ARG A 95 -13.72 -1.79 8.27
CA ARG A 95 -12.81 -2.91 8.48
C ARG A 95 -12.38 -3.05 9.93
N ALA A 96 -12.11 -1.95 10.62
CA ALA A 96 -11.77 -1.95 12.05
C ALA A 96 -12.92 -2.52 12.89
N ALA A 97 -14.17 -2.18 12.56
CA ALA A 97 -15.35 -2.76 13.20
C ALA A 97 -15.47 -4.26 12.93
N ALA A 98 -15.34 -4.68 11.66
CA ALA A 98 -15.40 -6.09 11.27
C ALA A 98 -14.31 -6.95 11.93
N HIS A 99 -13.16 -6.35 12.27
CA HIS A 99 -12.05 -7.01 12.96
C HIS A 99 -12.02 -6.84 14.48
N GLY A 100 -13.05 -6.19 15.06
CA GLY A 100 -13.18 -6.02 16.50
C GLY A 100 -12.15 -5.08 17.13
N VAL A 101 -11.52 -4.17 16.34
CA VAL A 101 -10.48 -3.24 16.81
C VAL A 101 -10.92 -1.76 16.75
N ALA A 102 -12.19 -1.48 16.42
CA ALA A 102 -12.70 -0.11 16.25
C ALA A 102 -12.48 0.80 17.47
N GLY A 103 -12.54 0.24 18.67
CA GLY A 103 -12.31 1.01 19.92
C GLY A 103 -10.86 1.47 20.12
N ARG A 104 -9.92 0.95 19.33
CA ARG A 104 -8.48 1.26 19.43
C ARG A 104 -7.89 1.92 18.17
N VAL A 105 -8.68 2.06 17.13
CA VAL A 105 -8.26 2.69 15.86
C VAL A 105 -9.05 3.99 15.67
N ARG A 106 -8.36 5.11 15.78
CA ARG A 106 -8.89 6.46 15.52
C ARG A 106 -8.45 6.92 14.15
N THR A 107 -9.36 7.47 13.36
CA THR A 107 -9.07 8.06 12.05
C THR A 107 -8.97 9.57 12.12
N VAL A 108 -8.02 10.16 11.39
CA VAL A 108 -7.81 11.59 11.26
C VAL A 108 -7.68 11.93 9.78
N GLU A 109 -8.60 12.75 9.27
CA GLU A 109 -8.52 13.29 7.92
C GLU A 109 -7.60 14.52 7.92
N THR A 110 -6.46 14.43 7.24
CA THR A 110 -5.55 15.58 7.07
C THR A 110 -4.59 15.37 5.91
N ASN A 111 -4.19 16.47 5.28
CA ASN A 111 -3.11 16.50 4.31
C ASN A 111 -1.77 16.71 5.03
N LEU A 112 -0.90 15.71 5.01
CA LEU A 112 0.40 15.76 5.68
C LEU A 112 1.40 16.71 5.02
N ASP A 113 1.18 17.14 3.78
CA ASP A 113 1.92 18.24 3.16
C ASP A 113 1.57 19.62 3.76
N GLU A 114 0.44 19.75 4.45
CA GLU A 114 -0.05 21.01 4.99
C GLU A 114 0.00 21.03 6.51
N GLN A 115 -0.50 19.98 7.15
CA GLN A 115 -0.73 19.95 8.59
C GLN A 115 -0.34 18.62 9.21
N TRP A 116 0.39 18.65 10.34
CA TRP A 116 0.66 17.47 11.15
C TRP A 116 -0.52 17.14 12.09
N PRO A 117 -0.92 15.86 12.21
CA PRO A 117 -2.02 15.47 13.08
C PRO A 117 -1.66 15.66 14.55
N GLN A 118 -2.57 16.25 15.31
CA GLN A 118 -2.38 16.36 16.75
C GLN A 118 -2.68 15.02 17.44
N ALA A 119 -1.77 14.58 18.33
CA ALA A 119 -2.05 13.44 19.19
C ALA A 119 -3.23 13.75 20.12
N ALA A 120 -4.11 12.78 20.37
CA ALA A 120 -5.32 13.00 21.16
C ALA A 120 -5.03 13.46 22.60
N ASP A 121 -3.91 13.02 23.17
CA ASP A 121 -3.45 13.30 24.52
C ASP A 121 -2.20 14.19 24.59
N GLY A 122 -1.73 14.68 23.41
CA GLY A 122 -0.52 15.49 23.29
C GLY A 122 0.78 14.73 23.57
N GLN A 123 0.72 13.40 23.76
CA GLN A 123 1.89 12.60 24.08
C GLN A 123 2.58 12.10 22.81
N PRO A 124 3.92 11.86 22.85
CA PRO A 124 4.64 11.33 21.69
C PRO A 124 4.23 9.90 21.34
N TYR A 125 4.43 9.53 20.09
CA TYR A 125 4.21 8.17 19.60
C TYR A 125 5.41 7.27 19.91
N ASP A 126 5.13 5.96 20.08
CA ASP A 126 6.17 4.94 20.26
C ASP A 126 6.61 4.35 18.92
N LEU A 127 5.65 4.21 18.00
CA LEU A 127 5.84 3.67 16.68
C LEU A 127 5.08 4.52 15.67
N MET A 128 5.75 4.86 14.58
CA MET A 128 5.12 5.38 13.37
C MET A 128 5.32 4.41 12.21
N TRP A 129 4.30 4.32 11.37
CA TRP A 129 4.27 3.47 10.18
C TRP A 129 3.94 4.31 8.97
N ALA A 130 4.70 4.11 7.86
CA ALA A 130 4.44 4.75 6.57
C ALA A 130 4.70 3.70 5.48
N ALA A 131 3.66 3.15 4.86
CA ALA A 131 3.81 2.14 3.82
C ALA A 131 3.24 2.62 2.49
N ALA A 132 4.06 2.56 1.44
CA ALA A 132 3.72 3.04 0.09
C ALA A 132 3.14 4.46 0.11
N PHE A 133 3.70 5.33 0.96
CA PHE A 133 3.13 6.65 1.25
C PHE A 133 4.10 7.81 1.02
N LEU A 134 5.33 7.74 1.52
CA LEU A 134 6.24 8.90 1.52
C LEU A 134 6.52 9.45 0.12
N HIS A 135 6.49 8.61 -0.90
CA HIS A 135 6.68 8.99 -2.29
C HIS A 135 5.53 9.80 -2.91
N HIS A 136 4.39 9.92 -2.20
CA HIS A 136 3.28 10.79 -2.61
C HIS A 136 3.41 12.21 -2.11
N LEU A 137 4.28 12.45 -1.11
CA LEU A 137 4.46 13.76 -0.51
C LEU A 137 5.22 14.74 -1.42
N THR A 138 4.83 15.99 -1.37
CA THR A 138 5.54 17.08 -2.06
C THR A 138 6.89 17.36 -1.38
N ASP A 139 6.90 17.30 -0.04
CA ASP A 139 8.11 17.49 0.79
C ASP A 139 8.23 16.35 1.84
N PRO A 140 8.77 15.19 1.46
CA PRO A 140 9.00 14.08 2.39
C PRO A 140 9.91 14.46 3.56
N HIS A 141 10.91 15.32 3.35
CA HIS A 141 11.85 15.72 4.40
C HIS A 141 11.14 16.46 5.54
N ARG A 142 10.21 17.36 5.20
CA ARG A 142 9.39 18.06 6.19
C ARG A 142 8.58 17.06 7.02
N THR A 143 7.92 16.09 6.38
CA THR A 143 7.12 15.06 7.07
C THR A 143 8.00 14.19 7.96
N LEU A 144 9.18 13.79 7.51
CA LEU A 144 10.15 13.03 8.31
C LEU A 144 10.63 13.82 9.54
N THR A 145 10.89 15.12 9.38
CA THR A 145 11.26 16.02 10.50
C THR A 145 10.13 16.13 11.53
N GLN A 146 8.87 16.22 11.08
CA GLN A 146 7.70 16.20 11.97
C GLN A 146 7.56 14.84 12.66
N ALA A 147 7.76 13.74 11.95
CA ALA A 147 7.75 12.40 12.54
C ALA A 147 8.80 12.27 13.64
N LEU A 148 10.03 12.71 13.39
CA LEU A 148 11.09 12.73 14.41
C LEU A 148 10.68 13.52 15.66
N ALA A 149 10.11 14.71 15.48
CA ALA A 149 9.70 15.57 16.60
C ALA A 149 8.60 14.96 17.48
N HIS A 150 7.71 14.15 16.89
CA HIS A 150 6.54 13.57 17.55
C HIS A 150 6.71 12.11 17.99
N LEU A 151 7.84 11.46 17.68
CA LEU A 151 8.22 10.18 18.29
C LEU A 151 8.84 10.41 19.67
N ARG A 152 8.70 9.45 20.60
CA ARG A 152 9.49 9.47 21.83
C ARG A 152 10.97 9.20 21.54
N PRO A 153 11.93 9.60 22.40
CA PRO A 153 13.30 9.11 22.31
C PRO A 153 13.32 7.57 22.32
N GLY A 154 14.09 6.97 21.39
CA GLY A 154 14.11 5.52 21.16
C GLY A 154 12.89 4.97 20.41
N GLY A 155 11.89 5.78 20.06
CA GLY A 155 10.75 5.38 19.25
C GLY A 155 11.14 5.08 17.79
N LEU A 156 10.32 4.32 17.09
CA LEU A 156 10.60 3.85 15.73
C LEU A 156 9.69 4.48 14.68
N LEU A 157 10.27 4.82 13.54
CA LEU A 157 9.57 5.02 12.27
C LEU A 157 9.89 3.82 11.36
N ALA A 158 8.86 3.09 10.96
CA ALA A 158 8.96 2.02 9.98
C ALA A 158 8.42 2.51 8.63
N VAL A 159 9.26 2.47 7.60
CA VAL A 159 8.92 2.86 6.22
C VAL A 159 8.93 1.61 5.36
N GLY A 160 7.82 1.30 4.72
CA GLY A 160 7.69 0.16 3.79
C GLY A 160 7.40 0.63 2.38
N GLU A 161 8.22 0.22 1.41
CA GLU A 161 8.00 0.58 0.00
C GLU A 161 8.04 -0.63 -0.91
N MET A 162 7.34 -0.52 -2.03
CA MET A 162 7.32 -1.52 -3.08
C MET A 162 8.42 -1.21 -4.08
N ASP A 163 9.37 -2.14 -4.27
CA ASP A 163 10.50 -1.92 -5.18
C ASP A 163 10.05 -1.97 -6.65
N PHE A 164 9.07 -2.83 -6.95
CA PHE A 164 8.42 -2.90 -8.26
C PHE A 164 7.00 -3.47 -8.15
N PHE A 165 6.17 -3.10 -9.11
CA PHE A 165 4.78 -3.56 -9.15
C PHE A 165 4.72 -5.10 -9.26
N PRO A 166 3.80 -5.80 -8.56
CA PRO A 166 3.77 -7.26 -8.53
C PRO A 166 3.61 -7.90 -9.91
N ARG A 167 4.26 -9.04 -10.11
CA ARG A 167 4.15 -9.89 -11.29
C ARG A 167 3.39 -11.17 -10.96
N PHE A 168 2.60 -11.65 -11.91
CA PHE A 168 1.67 -12.76 -11.67
C PHE A 168 1.76 -13.87 -12.72
N LEU A 169 2.00 -13.53 -14.00
CA LEU A 169 1.87 -14.44 -15.11
C LEU A 169 3.11 -15.35 -15.26
N PRO A 170 2.93 -16.61 -15.75
CA PRO A 170 4.06 -17.40 -16.22
C PRO A 170 4.68 -16.77 -17.47
N GLU A 171 5.88 -17.19 -17.83
CA GLU A 171 6.60 -16.73 -19.03
C GLU A 171 5.77 -16.96 -20.30
N ASP A 172 5.19 -18.16 -20.44
CA ASP A 172 4.24 -18.48 -21.50
C ASP A 172 2.83 -18.58 -20.93
N THR A 173 1.97 -17.68 -21.35
CA THR A 173 0.57 -17.61 -20.89
C THR A 173 -0.36 -18.50 -21.75
N GLY A 174 0.12 -19.04 -22.88
CA GLY A 174 -0.70 -19.68 -23.91
C GLY A 174 -1.56 -18.70 -24.71
N VAL A 175 -1.38 -17.37 -24.50
CA VAL A 175 -2.07 -16.29 -25.22
C VAL A 175 -1.03 -15.26 -25.64
N GLY A 176 -0.97 -14.97 -26.94
CA GLY A 176 0.08 -14.12 -27.50
C GLY A 176 1.46 -14.77 -27.45
N ARG A 177 2.51 -13.97 -27.51
CA ARG A 177 3.90 -14.44 -27.46
C ARG A 177 4.41 -14.51 -26.02
N PRO A 178 5.35 -15.43 -25.68
CA PRO A 178 5.94 -15.52 -24.34
C PRO A 178 6.55 -14.19 -23.86
N GLY A 179 6.62 -13.99 -22.54
CA GLY A 179 7.21 -12.80 -21.95
C GLY A 179 6.30 -11.57 -21.93
N LEU A 180 4.99 -11.73 -22.11
CA LEU A 180 4.02 -10.62 -22.14
C LEU A 180 4.14 -9.70 -20.91
N GLU A 181 4.15 -10.26 -19.70
CA GLU A 181 4.21 -9.48 -18.47
C GLU A 181 5.55 -8.74 -18.32
N ALA A 182 6.65 -9.34 -18.77
CA ALA A 182 7.96 -8.69 -18.77
C ALA A 182 7.96 -7.43 -19.67
N ARG A 183 7.37 -7.50 -20.86
CA ARG A 183 7.23 -6.35 -21.76
C ARG A 183 6.30 -5.29 -21.19
N LEU A 184 5.17 -5.70 -20.60
CA LEU A 184 4.24 -4.79 -19.92
C LEU A 184 4.96 -3.98 -18.83
N HIS A 185 5.72 -4.66 -17.96
CA HIS A 185 6.48 -3.99 -16.90
C HIS A 185 7.60 -3.11 -17.45
N ALA A 186 8.24 -3.46 -18.57
CA ALA A 186 9.29 -2.65 -19.16
C ALA A 186 8.79 -1.26 -19.60
N VAL A 187 7.54 -1.15 -20.03
CA VAL A 187 6.95 0.13 -20.48
C VAL A 187 6.22 0.88 -19.36
N THR A 188 5.76 0.19 -18.31
CA THR A 188 4.97 0.80 -17.22
C THR A 188 5.77 1.09 -15.96
N ASN A 189 6.87 0.35 -15.71
CA ASN A 189 7.67 0.44 -14.48
C ASN A 189 9.01 1.13 -14.76
N THR A 190 8.95 2.40 -15.12
CA THR A 190 10.12 3.18 -15.60
C THR A 190 10.88 3.89 -14.48
N ARG A 191 10.38 3.92 -13.25
CA ARG A 191 11.03 4.57 -12.12
C ARG A 191 11.88 3.57 -11.34
N PRO A 192 13.07 4.00 -10.84
CA PRO A 192 13.85 3.18 -9.92
C PRO A 192 13.10 3.00 -8.59
N PRO A 193 13.38 1.94 -7.84
CA PRO A 193 12.89 1.79 -6.47
C PRO A 193 13.26 3.02 -5.62
N HIS A 194 12.37 3.36 -4.69
CA HIS A 194 12.65 4.43 -3.72
C HIS A 194 13.75 3.99 -2.76
N GLU A 195 14.63 4.94 -2.40
CA GLU A 195 15.68 4.76 -1.39
C GLU A 195 15.54 5.85 -0.33
N TRP A 196 15.28 5.44 0.90
CA TRP A 196 14.93 6.36 1.99
C TRP A 196 16.05 6.56 3.01
N THR A 197 17.15 5.81 2.94
CA THR A 197 18.22 5.85 3.96
C THR A 197 18.77 7.26 4.16
N ASP A 198 19.14 7.94 3.08
CA ASP A 198 19.72 9.29 3.17
C ASP A 198 18.71 10.34 3.64
N GLN A 199 17.44 10.20 3.26
CA GLN A 199 16.38 11.11 3.70
C GLN A 199 16.06 10.94 5.18
N LEU A 200 16.01 9.70 5.66
CA LEU A 200 15.81 9.38 7.08
C LEU A 200 16.96 9.89 7.93
N THR A 201 18.21 9.65 7.54
CA THR A 201 19.38 10.14 8.26
C THR A 201 19.48 11.67 8.19
N GLY A 202 19.17 12.28 7.04
CA GLY A 202 19.12 13.74 6.88
C GLY A 202 18.05 14.41 7.74
N ALA A 203 16.97 13.72 8.07
CA ALA A 203 15.93 14.19 8.99
C ALA A 203 16.31 13.98 10.49
N GLY A 204 17.41 13.30 10.79
CA GLY A 204 17.94 13.10 12.14
C GLY A 204 17.64 11.72 12.75
N PHE A 205 17.13 10.77 11.98
CA PHE A 205 16.96 9.39 12.42
C PHE A 205 18.26 8.59 12.35
N THR A 206 18.40 7.59 13.22
CA THR A 206 19.34 6.48 13.04
C THR A 206 18.63 5.33 12.33
N VAL A 207 19.12 4.91 11.17
CA VAL A 207 18.54 3.76 10.45
C VAL A 207 19.11 2.48 11.04
N ASP A 208 18.29 1.77 11.83
CA ASP A 208 18.66 0.51 12.48
C ASP A 208 18.68 -0.66 11.49
N GLU A 209 17.76 -0.65 10.52
CA GLU A 209 17.61 -1.74 9.54
C GLU A 209 17.10 -1.20 8.20
N ARG A 210 17.69 -1.73 7.12
CA ARG A 210 17.15 -1.70 5.75
C ARG A 210 17.07 -3.13 5.25
N ARG A 211 15.85 -3.63 5.04
CA ARG A 211 15.65 -5.04 4.71
C ARG A 211 14.72 -5.24 3.52
N PRO A 212 15.22 -5.82 2.42
CA PRO A 212 14.37 -6.27 1.32
C PRO A 212 13.67 -7.59 1.69
N PHE A 213 12.38 -7.68 1.41
CA PHE A 213 11.55 -8.87 1.49
C PHE A 213 11.24 -9.33 0.07
N VAL A 214 11.89 -10.40 -0.36
CA VAL A 214 11.57 -11.05 -1.63
C VAL A 214 10.35 -11.95 -1.42
N ILE A 215 9.25 -11.61 -2.06
CA ILE A 215 7.95 -12.26 -1.89
C ILE A 215 7.67 -13.10 -3.13
N ARG A 216 7.41 -14.38 -2.93
CA ARG A 216 6.95 -15.31 -3.94
C ARG A 216 5.86 -16.20 -3.33
N LEU A 217 4.63 -16.03 -3.79
CA LEU A 217 3.47 -16.78 -3.32
C LEU A 217 2.76 -17.40 -4.52
N ASP A 218 2.22 -18.59 -4.33
CA ASP A 218 1.37 -19.31 -5.27
C ASP A 218 -0.06 -19.45 -4.69
N HIS A 219 -0.93 -20.17 -5.36
CA HIS A 219 -2.30 -20.39 -4.90
C HIS A 219 -2.40 -21.05 -3.53
N THR A 220 -1.43 -21.85 -3.14
CA THR A 220 -1.45 -22.56 -1.84
C THR A 220 -1.14 -21.63 -0.70
N THR A 221 -0.35 -20.60 -0.95
CA THR A 221 0.13 -19.63 0.05
C THR A 221 -0.59 -18.28 -0.01
N ALA A 222 -1.03 -17.84 -1.21
CA ALA A 222 -1.74 -16.59 -1.42
C ALA A 222 -3.28 -16.72 -1.25
N GLY A 223 -3.80 -17.94 -1.29
CA GLY A 223 -5.22 -18.20 -1.18
C GLY A 223 -6.07 -17.79 -2.39
N PRO A 224 -7.41 -17.76 -2.24
CA PRO A 224 -8.35 -17.54 -3.35
C PRO A 224 -8.32 -16.11 -3.91
N ALA A 225 -7.84 -15.13 -3.16
CA ALA A 225 -7.77 -13.74 -3.59
C ALA A 225 -6.72 -13.48 -4.67
N LEU A 226 -5.78 -14.42 -4.93
CA LEU A 226 -4.70 -14.26 -5.88
C LEU A 226 -5.18 -13.89 -7.29
N ASN A 227 -6.20 -14.59 -7.81
CA ASN A 227 -6.71 -14.30 -9.15
C ASN A 227 -7.30 -12.90 -9.25
N ARG A 228 -8.10 -12.50 -8.25
CA ARG A 228 -8.69 -11.16 -8.23
C ARG A 228 -7.62 -10.08 -8.09
N TYR A 229 -6.61 -10.31 -7.26
CA TYR A 229 -5.48 -9.41 -7.11
C TYR A 229 -4.72 -9.25 -8.43
N ALA A 230 -4.39 -10.35 -9.12
CA ALA A 230 -3.76 -10.32 -10.43
C ALA A 230 -4.63 -9.59 -11.47
N GLN A 231 -5.95 -9.86 -11.48
CA GLN A 231 -6.91 -9.20 -12.37
C GLN A 231 -6.89 -7.68 -12.20
N VAL A 232 -7.01 -7.20 -10.97
CA VAL A 232 -7.04 -5.76 -10.66
C VAL A 232 -5.70 -5.09 -10.97
N CYS A 233 -4.58 -5.73 -10.60
CA CYS A 233 -3.25 -5.21 -10.89
C CYS A 233 -2.97 -5.10 -12.38
N LEU A 234 -3.24 -6.17 -13.13
CA LEU A 234 -2.96 -6.21 -14.58
C LEU A 234 -3.91 -5.30 -15.35
N ALA A 235 -5.17 -5.17 -14.93
CA ALA A 235 -6.10 -4.19 -15.51
C ALA A 235 -5.62 -2.75 -15.32
N LYS A 236 -5.08 -2.43 -14.15
CA LYS A 236 -4.47 -1.11 -13.89
C LYS A 236 -3.25 -0.88 -14.78
N LEU A 237 -2.34 -1.87 -14.91
CA LEU A 237 -1.17 -1.76 -15.79
C LEU A 237 -1.57 -1.65 -17.26
N ARG A 238 -2.64 -2.37 -17.68
CA ARG A 238 -3.19 -2.27 -19.04
C ARG A 238 -3.58 -0.84 -19.41
N LEU A 239 -4.21 -0.10 -18.48
CA LEU A 239 -4.58 1.30 -18.70
C LEU A 239 -3.34 2.20 -18.90
N HIS A 240 -2.25 1.93 -18.18
CA HIS A 240 -1.01 2.70 -18.29
C HIS A 240 -0.16 2.30 -19.50
N ALA A 241 -0.41 1.13 -20.09
CA ALA A 241 0.31 0.61 -21.24
C ALA A 241 -0.28 1.07 -22.58
N GLU A 242 -1.42 1.75 -22.57
CA GLU A 242 -2.06 2.28 -23.80
C GLU A 242 -1.10 3.22 -24.55
N GLY A 243 -0.88 2.93 -25.84
CA GLY A 243 0.06 3.67 -26.67
C GLY A 243 1.56 3.42 -26.38
N LEU A 244 1.90 2.56 -25.41
CA LEU A 244 3.28 2.21 -25.06
C LEU A 244 3.63 0.76 -25.40
N LEU A 245 2.66 -0.14 -25.35
CA LEU A 245 2.82 -1.56 -25.65
C LEU A 245 2.32 -1.84 -27.08
N GLU A 246 2.93 -2.84 -27.73
CA GLU A 246 2.53 -3.29 -29.07
C GLU A 246 1.07 -3.76 -29.10
N ALA A 247 0.36 -3.55 -30.22
CA ALA A 247 -1.05 -3.85 -30.36
C ALA A 247 -1.38 -5.34 -30.08
N ASP A 248 -0.53 -6.26 -30.53
CA ASP A 248 -0.69 -7.70 -30.31
C ASP A 248 -0.56 -8.07 -28.83
N ASP A 249 0.34 -7.42 -28.10
CA ASP A 249 0.52 -7.62 -26.65
C ASP A 249 -0.66 -7.01 -25.86
N LEU A 250 -1.18 -5.87 -26.29
CA LEU A 250 -2.40 -5.28 -25.72
C LEU A 250 -3.60 -6.21 -25.91
N ALA A 251 -3.77 -6.76 -27.14
CA ALA A 251 -4.85 -7.71 -27.44
C ALA A 251 -4.72 -9.02 -26.63
N ALA A 252 -3.49 -9.51 -26.44
CA ALA A 252 -3.22 -10.68 -25.60
C ALA A 252 -3.56 -10.40 -24.13
N LEU A 253 -3.20 -9.22 -23.60
CA LEU A 253 -3.53 -8.82 -22.25
C LEU A 253 -5.04 -8.64 -22.07
N ASP A 254 -5.74 -8.02 -23.02
CA ASP A 254 -7.20 -7.89 -23.00
C ASP A 254 -7.89 -9.27 -23.02
N ALA A 255 -7.35 -10.24 -23.78
CA ALA A 255 -7.86 -11.61 -23.79
C ALA A 255 -7.65 -12.35 -22.45
N LEU A 256 -6.55 -12.06 -21.72
CA LEU A 256 -6.30 -12.59 -20.37
C LEU A 256 -7.18 -11.92 -19.31
N LEU A 257 -7.50 -10.65 -19.47
CA LEU A 257 -8.36 -9.89 -18.57
C LEU A 257 -9.86 -10.20 -18.76
N ASP A 258 -10.24 -10.80 -19.87
CA ASP A 258 -11.63 -11.21 -20.17
C ASP A 258 -12.02 -12.40 -19.27
N GLU A 259 -12.86 -12.15 -18.27
CA GLU A 259 -13.32 -13.16 -17.31
C GLU A 259 -14.18 -14.27 -17.94
N THR A 260 -14.71 -14.07 -19.15
CA THR A 260 -15.50 -15.06 -19.87
C THR A 260 -14.65 -16.13 -20.55
N ARG A 261 -13.38 -15.83 -20.83
CA ARG A 261 -12.47 -16.71 -21.56
C ARG A 261 -11.90 -17.85 -20.70
N PRO A 262 -11.68 -19.05 -21.29
CA PRO A 262 -11.13 -20.19 -20.56
C PRO A 262 -9.74 -19.94 -19.97
N HIS A 263 -8.91 -19.13 -20.64
CA HIS A 263 -7.52 -18.79 -20.22
C HIS A 263 -7.46 -17.45 -19.49
N GLY A 264 -8.61 -16.85 -19.17
CA GLY A 264 -8.67 -15.60 -18.42
C GLY A 264 -8.07 -15.75 -17.01
N ILE A 265 -7.50 -14.67 -16.51
CA ILE A 265 -6.83 -14.60 -15.19
C ILE A 265 -7.73 -15.18 -14.09
N ALA A 266 -9.03 -14.91 -14.11
CA ALA A 266 -9.99 -15.39 -13.12
C ALA A 266 -10.02 -16.92 -12.94
N ARG A 267 -9.59 -17.67 -13.93
CA ARG A 267 -9.65 -19.16 -13.95
C ARG A 267 -8.28 -19.83 -13.93
N ARG A 268 -7.19 -19.07 -13.95
CA ARG A 268 -5.83 -19.64 -14.00
C ARG A 268 -5.43 -20.26 -12.65
N ARG A 269 -4.63 -21.31 -12.70
CA ARG A 269 -4.09 -22.00 -11.53
C ARG A 269 -2.56 -21.89 -11.44
N ASP A 270 -1.93 -21.29 -12.43
CA ASP A 270 -0.48 -21.13 -12.58
C ASP A 270 0.01 -19.71 -12.24
N LEU A 271 -0.86 -18.89 -11.66
CA LEU A 271 -0.48 -17.57 -11.19
C LEU A 271 0.41 -17.65 -9.94
N THR A 272 1.34 -16.71 -9.85
CA THR A 272 2.17 -16.49 -8.66
C THR A 272 2.25 -15.00 -8.38
N VAL A 273 2.38 -14.58 -7.11
CA VAL A 273 2.80 -13.21 -6.78
C VAL A 273 4.30 -13.18 -6.66
N ARG A 274 4.95 -12.30 -7.39
CA ARG A 274 6.40 -12.05 -7.35
C ARG A 274 6.63 -10.56 -7.22
N THR A 275 7.11 -10.13 -6.07
CA THR A 275 7.43 -8.71 -5.78
C THR A 275 8.55 -8.64 -4.75
N THR A 276 9.14 -7.46 -4.62
CA THR A 276 10.05 -7.14 -3.51
C THR A 276 9.53 -5.88 -2.83
N ARG A 277 9.58 -5.89 -1.51
CA ARG A 277 9.28 -4.74 -0.67
C ARG A 277 10.43 -4.50 0.26
N THR A 278 10.87 -3.27 0.35
CA THR A 278 11.94 -2.88 1.27
C THR A 278 11.36 -2.19 2.49
N LEU A 279 11.80 -2.62 3.67
CA LEU A 279 11.48 -2.02 4.96
C LEU A 279 12.71 -1.27 5.47
N TRP A 280 12.52 -0.03 5.87
CA TRP A 280 13.45 0.74 6.69
C TRP A 280 12.89 0.85 8.09
N VAL A 281 13.70 0.56 9.09
CA VAL A 281 13.38 0.82 10.50
C VAL A 281 14.35 1.89 10.98
N ALA A 282 13.80 3.04 11.33
CA ALA A 282 14.55 4.21 11.72
C ALA A 282 14.18 4.62 13.16
N ARG A 283 15.17 4.88 13.98
CA ARG A 283 15.02 5.20 15.41
C ARG A 283 15.25 6.68 15.66
N ARG A 284 14.40 7.27 16.48
CA ARG A 284 14.71 8.57 17.08
C ARG A 284 15.82 8.40 18.13
N PRO A 285 16.96 9.09 18.02
CA PRO A 285 18.02 9.13 19.05
C PRO A 285 17.54 9.55 20.44
#